data_62408344ace0035a95a2f6ff13477c04
#
_entry.id   62408344ace0035a95a2f6ff13477c04
#
_cell.length_a   1.000
_cell.length_b   1.000
_cell.length_c   1.000
_cell.angle_alpha   90.00
_cell.angle_beta   90.00
_cell.angle_gamma   90.00
#
_symmetry.space_group_name_H-M   'P 1'
#
loop_
_entity.id
_entity.type
_entity.pdbx_description
1 polymer ?
#
loop_
_entity_poly.entity_id
_entity_poly.type
_entity_poly.pdbx_seq_one_letter_code
_entity_poly.pdbx_strand_id
1 'polypeptide(L)'
;MAFANAFPGVCHSMAHKLGAFHHLPHGIANALLIRQVLRFNAAKVSVKMGTFSQYDHPHTLSRYAEVADCLKLDGNTDEEKLEKLINAITELMHKIGIHNTIREYGVSEEAFLGRLDEMVEQAFDDQCTGTNPRYPLMKEIKEMYLNAYYGGYISMRASSTLLSRRRYR
;
A
#
# COMPACT_ATOMS: atom_id res chain seq x y z
N MET A 1 21.13 4.08 9.39
CA MET A 1 20.77 3.51 10.72
C MET A 1 19.32 3.05 10.81
N ALA A 2 18.31 3.88 10.48
CA ALA A 2 16.88 3.45 10.56
C ALA A 2 16.57 2.18 9.74
N PHE A 3 17.03 2.12 8.50
CA PHE A 3 16.86 0.97 7.61
C PHE A 3 17.42 -0.36 8.18
N ALA A 4 18.58 -0.31 8.81
CA ALA A 4 19.23 -1.49 9.38
C ALA A 4 18.58 -1.97 10.69
N ASN A 5 17.82 -1.11 11.38
CA ASN A 5 17.20 -1.41 12.67
C ASN A 5 15.69 -1.68 12.59
N ALA A 6 15.00 -1.10 11.61
CA ALA A 6 13.54 -1.19 11.51
C ALA A 6 13.06 -2.05 10.34
N PHE A 7 13.93 -2.40 9.42
CA PHE A 7 13.65 -3.05 8.14
C PHE A 7 12.55 -2.34 7.30
N PRO A 8 12.61 -2.43 5.97
CA PRO A 8 11.52 -1.97 5.12
C PRO A 8 10.34 -2.94 5.24
N GLY A 9 9.12 -2.40 5.34
CA GLY A 9 7.90 -3.20 5.40
C GLY A 9 7.38 -3.61 4.01
N VAL A 10 6.10 -4.03 3.96
CA VAL A 10 5.40 -4.51 2.76
C VAL A 10 5.48 -3.57 1.56
N CYS A 11 5.64 -2.26 1.79
CA CYS A 11 5.83 -1.30 0.70
C CYS A 11 7.03 -1.66 -0.18
N HIS A 12 8.16 -1.99 0.43
CA HIS A 12 9.37 -2.38 -0.29
C HIS A 12 9.24 -3.74 -0.95
N SER A 13 8.64 -4.72 -0.26
CA SER A 13 8.36 -6.04 -0.85
C SER A 13 7.59 -5.92 -2.15
N MET A 14 6.50 -5.13 -2.13
CA MET A 14 5.68 -4.86 -3.30
C MET A 14 6.44 -4.06 -4.37
N ALA A 15 7.21 -3.05 -3.98
CA ALA A 15 7.97 -2.23 -4.92
C ALA A 15 9.07 -3.02 -5.64
N HIS A 16 9.72 -3.97 -4.97
CA HIS A 16 10.69 -4.87 -5.59
C HIS A 16 10.06 -5.63 -6.77
N LYS A 17 8.81 -6.11 -6.62
CA LYS A 17 8.15 -6.90 -7.68
C LYS A 17 7.69 -5.99 -8.83
N LEU A 18 7.24 -4.76 -8.56
CA LEU A 18 6.97 -3.78 -9.63
C LEU A 18 8.24 -3.46 -10.44
N GLY A 19 9.39 -3.35 -9.78
CA GLY A 19 10.67 -3.19 -10.46
C GLY A 19 11.05 -4.41 -11.30
N ALA A 20 10.91 -5.60 -10.75
CA ALA A 20 11.31 -6.85 -11.41
C ALA A 20 10.41 -7.19 -12.62
N PHE A 21 9.09 -7.02 -12.52
CA PHE A 21 8.14 -7.44 -13.56
C PHE A 21 7.78 -6.33 -14.54
N HIS A 22 7.83 -5.06 -14.12
CA HIS A 22 7.37 -3.93 -14.93
C HIS A 22 8.43 -2.84 -15.11
N HIS A 23 9.67 -3.10 -14.66
CA HIS A 23 10.82 -2.19 -14.82
C HIS A 23 10.61 -0.79 -14.24
N LEU A 24 9.71 -0.63 -13.26
CA LEU A 24 9.52 0.64 -12.60
C LEU A 24 10.72 0.97 -11.70
N PRO A 25 11.27 2.19 -11.77
CA PRO A 25 12.32 2.62 -10.85
C PRO A 25 11.88 2.47 -9.39
N HIS A 26 12.76 1.98 -8.52
CA HIS A 26 12.43 1.62 -7.14
C HIS A 26 11.76 2.75 -6.36
N GLY A 27 12.25 3.99 -6.48
CA GLY A 27 11.65 5.15 -5.82
C GLY A 27 10.22 5.43 -6.29
N ILE A 28 9.96 5.30 -7.59
CA ILE A 28 8.62 5.47 -8.18
C ILE A 28 7.69 4.35 -7.71
N ALA A 29 8.14 3.10 -7.73
CA ALA A 29 7.34 1.97 -7.26
C ALA A 29 6.92 2.14 -5.80
N ASN A 30 7.83 2.56 -4.91
CA ASN A 30 7.50 2.89 -3.52
C ASN A 30 6.51 4.06 -3.41
N ALA A 31 6.69 5.14 -4.17
CA ALA A 31 5.80 6.30 -4.14
C ALA A 31 4.36 5.94 -4.57
N LEU A 32 4.21 5.07 -5.56
CA LEU A 32 2.91 4.60 -6.03
C LEU A 32 2.16 3.75 -4.99
N LEU A 33 2.91 3.01 -4.17
CA LEU A 33 2.37 2.07 -3.19
C LEU A 33 2.15 2.67 -1.81
N ILE A 34 2.94 3.66 -1.40
CA ILE A 34 2.99 4.16 -0.02
C ILE A 34 1.60 4.55 0.52
N ARG A 35 0.76 5.18 -0.29
CA ARG A 35 -0.58 5.63 0.12
C ARG A 35 -1.50 4.45 0.50
N GLN A 36 -1.41 3.36 -0.23
CA GLN A 36 -2.17 2.14 0.03
C GLN A 36 -1.67 1.45 1.29
N VAL A 37 -0.35 1.41 1.46
CA VAL A 37 0.30 0.79 2.62
C VAL A 37 0.02 1.58 3.90
N LEU A 38 0.02 2.93 3.86
CA LEU A 38 -0.34 3.75 5.01
C LEU A 38 -1.76 3.44 5.50
N ARG A 39 -2.75 3.40 4.59
CA ARG A 39 -4.13 3.02 4.93
C ARG A 39 -4.22 1.60 5.46
N PHE A 40 -3.52 0.67 4.83
CA PHE A 40 -3.48 -0.72 5.26
C PHE A 40 -2.93 -0.86 6.69
N ASN A 41 -1.79 -0.24 6.97
CA ASN A 41 -1.14 -0.32 8.28
C ASN A 41 -1.94 0.38 9.39
N ALA A 42 -2.66 1.44 9.07
CA ALA A 42 -3.49 2.20 10.02
C ALA A 42 -4.84 1.54 10.31
N ALA A 43 -5.28 0.60 9.45
CA ALA A 43 -6.57 -0.06 9.64
C ALA A 43 -6.55 -0.97 10.88
N LYS A 44 -7.69 -1.07 11.56
CA LYS A 44 -7.85 -1.96 12.71
C LYS A 44 -7.56 -3.41 12.32
N VAL A 45 -6.73 -4.08 13.12
CA VAL A 45 -6.43 -5.50 12.97
C VAL A 45 -7.68 -6.31 13.32
N SER A 46 -7.99 -7.35 12.54
CA SER A 46 -9.12 -8.24 12.87
C SER A 46 -8.87 -8.95 14.21
N VAL A 47 -9.94 -9.25 14.94
CA VAL A 47 -9.87 -9.98 16.24
C VAL A 47 -9.05 -11.26 16.12
N LYS A 48 -9.18 -11.98 15.00
CA LYS A 48 -8.44 -13.23 14.75
C LYS A 48 -6.93 -13.02 14.61
N MET A 49 -6.48 -11.91 14.03
CA MET A 49 -5.06 -11.55 13.94
C MET A 49 -4.54 -10.92 15.23
N GLY A 50 -5.39 -10.26 15.99
CA GLY A 50 -5.07 -9.64 17.29
C GLY A 50 -4.67 -10.63 18.38
N THR A 51 -4.76 -11.94 18.15
CA THR A 51 -4.25 -12.97 19.09
C THR A 51 -2.73 -13.13 19.02
N PHE A 52 -2.06 -12.56 18.01
CA PHE A 52 -0.60 -12.60 17.92
C PHE A 52 0.00 -11.42 18.68
N SER A 53 1.03 -11.69 19.51
CA SER A 53 1.67 -10.70 20.38
C SER A 53 2.21 -9.45 19.67
N GLN A 54 2.55 -9.54 18.39
CA GLN A 54 2.99 -8.40 17.57
C GLN A 54 1.90 -7.34 17.37
N TYR A 55 0.62 -7.65 17.66
CA TYR A 55 -0.52 -6.75 17.55
C TYR A 55 -1.07 -6.30 18.92
N ASP A 56 -0.42 -6.65 20.02
CA ASP A 56 -0.87 -6.32 21.38
C ASP A 56 -0.95 -4.79 21.59
N HIS A 57 -0.14 -4.02 20.85
CA HIS A 57 -0.05 -2.56 20.98
C HIS A 57 -0.04 -1.86 19.60
N PRO A 58 -1.17 -1.84 18.88
CA PRO A 58 -1.24 -1.23 17.55
C PRO A 58 -1.21 0.31 17.65
N HIS A 59 -0.04 0.90 17.53
CA HIS A 59 0.16 2.36 17.57
C HIS A 59 0.33 3.00 16.19
N THR A 60 0.11 2.26 15.10
CA THR A 60 0.47 2.72 13.76
C THR A 60 -0.32 3.96 13.35
N LEU A 61 -1.63 4.00 13.60
CA LEU A 61 -2.48 5.16 13.27
C LEU A 61 -2.02 6.41 14.03
N SER A 62 -1.82 6.29 15.37
CA SER A 62 -1.37 7.44 16.18
C SER A 62 0.02 7.93 15.78
N ARG A 63 0.93 7.00 15.39
CA ARG A 63 2.26 7.40 14.86
C ARG A 63 2.17 8.16 13.54
N TYR A 64 1.26 7.79 12.66
CA TYR A 64 1.02 8.57 11.44
C TYR A 64 0.39 9.94 11.73
N ALA A 65 -0.49 10.01 12.74
CA ALA A 65 -1.04 11.28 13.21
C ALA A 65 0.05 12.20 13.79
N GLU A 66 1.00 11.66 14.57
CA GLU A 66 2.16 12.42 15.06
C GLU A 66 3.02 12.99 13.90
N VAL A 67 3.20 12.20 12.81
CA VAL A 67 3.90 12.71 11.61
C VAL A 67 3.12 13.85 10.96
N ALA A 68 1.80 13.76 10.88
CA ALA A 68 0.96 14.84 10.36
C ALA A 68 1.08 16.10 11.22
N ASP A 69 1.10 15.96 12.55
CA ASP A 69 1.31 17.09 13.49
C ASP A 69 2.69 17.73 13.30
N CYS A 70 3.75 16.93 13.13
CA CYS A 70 5.10 17.43 12.82
C CYS A 70 5.12 18.26 11.53
N LEU A 71 4.32 17.86 10.54
CA LEU A 71 4.17 18.55 9.26
C LEU A 71 3.17 19.72 9.33
N LYS A 72 2.57 19.97 10.50
CA LYS A 72 1.56 21.01 10.74
C LYS A 72 0.33 20.86 9.84
N LEU A 73 -0.10 19.61 9.64
CA LEU A 73 -1.31 19.28 8.90
C LEU A 73 -2.49 19.29 9.88
N ASP A 74 -3.55 20.02 9.52
CA ASP A 74 -4.74 20.12 10.36
C ASP A 74 -5.50 18.76 10.43
N GLY A 75 -6.19 18.53 11.55
CA GLY A 75 -7.05 17.35 11.74
C GLY A 75 -7.48 17.21 13.20
N ASN A 76 -8.74 16.84 13.42
CA ASN A 76 -9.32 16.69 14.77
C ASN A 76 -9.20 15.26 15.30
N THR A 77 -9.06 14.28 14.40
CA THR A 77 -8.90 12.87 14.74
C THR A 77 -7.67 12.28 14.07
N ASP A 78 -7.16 11.16 14.56
CA ASP A 78 -6.02 10.47 13.99
C ASP A 78 -6.32 10.01 12.55
N GLU A 79 -7.56 9.62 12.25
CA GLU A 79 -8.00 9.25 10.92
C GLU A 79 -7.98 10.45 9.96
N GLU A 80 -8.46 11.61 10.39
CA GLU A 80 -8.38 12.85 9.59
C GLU A 80 -6.93 13.24 9.32
N LYS A 81 -6.06 13.16 10.33
CA LYS A 81 -4.63 13.43 10.21
C LYS A 81 -3.95 12.47 9.22
N LEU A 82 -4.30 11.19 9.26
CA LEU A 82 -3.82 10.21 8.29
C LEU A 82 -4.20 10.58 6.85
N GLU A 83 -5.46 10.96 6.60
CA GLU A 83 -5.89 11.36 5.25
C GLU A 83 -5.21 12.66 4.81
N LYS A 84 -4.99 13.62 5.71
CA LYS A 84 -4.20 14.83 5.42
C LYS A 84 -2.75 14.49 5.07
N LEU A 85 -2.13 13.55 5.78
CA LEU A 85 -0.79 13.06 5.48
C LEU A 85 -0.73 12.42 4.07
N ILE A 86 -1.70 11.57 3.74
CA ILE A 86 -1.78 10.93 2.42
C ILE A 86 -1.98 11.97 1.31
N ASN A 87 -2.80 12.99 1.55
CA ASN A 87 -2.98 14.09 0.61
C ASN A 87 -1.70 14.91 0.42
N ALA A 88 -0.98 15.23 1.50
CA ALA A 88 0.31 15.93 1.43
C ALA A 88 1.36 15.12 0.63
N ILE A 89 1.41 13.80 0.82
CA ILE A 89 2.26 12.91 0.02
C ILE A 89 1.85 12.96 -1.46
N THR A 90 0.55 12.93 -1.76
CA THR A 90 0.03 13.01 -3.13
C THR A 90 0.40 14.33 -3.80
N GLU A 91 0.25 15.44 -3.09
CA GLU A 91 0.64 16.77 -3.58
C GLU A 91 2.15 16.85 -3.83
N LEU A 92 2.97 16.29 -2.94
CA LEU A 92 4.42 16.23 -3.13
C LEU A 92 4.76 15.41 -4.39
N MET A 93 4.13 14.23 -4.57
CA MET A 93 4.32 13.42 -5.78
C MET A 93 4.03 14.23 -7.04
N HIS A 94 2.91 14.96 -7.09
CA HIS A 94 2.57 15.82 -8.22
C HIS A 94 3.62 16.92 -8.45
N LYS A 95 4.08 17.59 -7.39
CA LYS A 95 5.09 18.66 -7.49
C LYS A 95 6.42 18.19 -8.08
N ILE A 96 6.79 16.93 -7.84
CA ILE A 96 8.03 16.34 -8.36
C ILE A 96 7.81 15.48 -9.63
N GLY A 97 6.61 15.54 -10.23
CA GLY A 97 6.31 14.88 -11.51
C GLY A 97 6.06 13.37 -11.40
N ILE A 98 5.73 12.85 -10.23
CA ILE A 98 5.34 11.45 -10.06
C ILE A 98 3.84 11.31 -10.31
N HIS A 99 3.45 10.41 -11.21
CA HIS A 99 2.05 10.09 -11.51
C HIS A 99 1.37 9.35 -10.36
N ASN A 100 0.03 9.27 -10.41
CA ASN A 100 -0.75 8.69 -9.32
C ASN A 100 -0.91 7.19 -9.39
N THR A 101 -0.76 6.60 -10.57
CA THR A 101 -1.11 5.20 -10.80
C THR A 101 -0.02 4.47 -11.56
N ILE A 102 0.06 3.15 -11.37
CA ILE A 102 0.97 2.29 -12.13
C ILE A 102 0.64 2.33 -13.62
N ARG A 103 -0.64 2.46 -13.96
CA ARG A 103 -1.12 2.54 -15.34
C ARG A 103 -0.55 3.74 -16.09
N GLU A 104 -0.40 4.89 -15.44
CA GLU A 104 0.13 6.12 -16.03
C GLU A 104 1.62 6.02 -16.40
N TYR A 105 2.32 5.01 -15.88
CA TYR A 105 3.70 4.66 -16.28
C TYR A 105 3.77 3.71 -17.49
N GLY A 106 2.67 3.52 -18.21
CA GLY A 106 2.64 2.73 -19.45
C GLY A 106 2.52 1.20 -19.23
N VAL A 107 2.31 0.74 -17.99
CA VAL A 107 2.06 -0.67 -17.72
C VAL A 107 0.64 -1.02 -18.19
N SER A 108 0.53 -1.85 -19.24
CA SER A 108 -0.78 -2.26 -19.74
C SER A 108 -1.55 -3.12 -18.74
N GLU A 109 -2.88 -3.07 -18.78
CA GLU A 109 -3.74 -3.85 -17.88
C GLU A 109 -3.50 -5.36 -18.04
N GLU A 110 -3.32 -5.81 -19.27
CA GLU A 110 -3.05 -7.23 -19.57
C GLU A 110 -1.71 -7.68 -18.94
N ALA A 111 -0.64 -6.92 -19.14
CA ALA A 111 0.66 -7.22 -18.56
C ALA A 111 0.63 -7.20 -17.02
N PHE A 112 -0.05 -6.21 -16.43
CA PHE A 112 -0.18 -6.08 -14.99
C PHE A 112 -0.98 -7.24 -14.39
N LEU A 113 -2.18 -7.53 -14.92
CA LEU A 113 -3.04 -8.60 -14.41
C LEU A 113 -2.43 -9.99 -14.65
N GLY A 114 -1.71 -10.17 -15.77
CA GLY A 114 -1.03 -11.41 -16.09
C GLY A 114 0.10 -11.79 -15.11
N ARG A 115 0.66 -10.81 -14.38
CA ARG A 115 1.72 -11.02 -13.37
C ARG A 115 1.26 -10.78 -11.94
N LEU A 116 0.02 -10.33 -11.75
CA LEU A 116 -0.46 -9.87 -10.44
C LEU A 116 -0.36 -10.95 -9.37
N ASP A 117 -0.83 -12.17 -9.65
CA ASP A 117 -0.83 -13.25 -8.66
C ASP A 117 0.59 -13.68 -8.29
N GLU A 118 1.50 -13.74 -9.25
CA GLU A 118 2.92 -14.04 -9.03
C GLU A 118 3.59 -12.92 -8.21
N MET A 119 3.31 -11.65 -8.51
CA MET A 119 3.81 -10.52 -7.72
C MET A 119 3.30 -10.55 -6.28
N VAL A 120 2.05 -10.94 -6.07
CA VAL A 120 1.44 -11.06 -4.73
C VAL A 120 2.13 -12.15 -3.92
N GLU A 121 2.30 -13.33 -4.49
CA GLU A 121 2.97 -14.46 -3.84
C GLU A 121 4.41 -14.10 -3.45
N GLN A 122 5.18 -13.59 -4.41
CA GLN A 122 6.57 -13.20 -4.15
C GLN A 122 6.71 -12.02 -3.17
N ALA A 123 5.75 -11.09 -3.14
CA ALA A 123 5.75 -10.01 -2.15
C ALA A 123 5.36 -10.52 -0.77
N PHE A 124 4.47 -11.50 -0.68
CA PHE A 124 4.10 -12.14 0.58
C PHE A 124 5.27 -12.88 1.21
N ASP A 125 6.04 -13.62 0.41
CA ASP A 125 7.22 -14.40 0.85
C ASP A 125 8.48 -13.54 1.03
N ASP A 126 8.46 -12.26 0.65
CA ASP A 126 9.61 -11.37 0.79
C ASP A 126 9.91 -11.09 2.28
N GLN A 127 11.20 -11.15 2.65
CA GLN A 127 11.66 -10.92 4.03
C GLN A 127 11.20 -9.59 4.62
N CYS A 128 11.03 -8.55 3.78
CA CYS A 128 10.57 -7.23 4.23
C CYS A 128 9.10 -7.25 4.68
N THR A 129 8.29 -8.17 4.18
CA THR A 129 6.87 -8.30 4.57
C THR A 129 6.72 -8.73 6.03
N GLY A 130 7.61 -9.60 6.52
CA GLY A 130 7.58 -10.07 7.90
C GLY A 130 7.81 -9.00 8.96
N THR A 131 8.40 -7.86 8.59
CA THR A 131 8.67 -6.74 9.50
C THR A 131 7.62 -5.62 9.44
N ASN A 132 6.57 -5.80 8.62
CA ASN A 132 5.51 -4.80 8.51
C ASN A 132 4.69 -4.72 9.80
N PRO A 133 4.30 -3.52 10.30
CA PRO A 133 3.53 -3.36 11.53
C PRO A 133 2.24 -4.18 11.58
N ARG A 134 1.60 -4.37 10.44
CA ARG A 134 0.47 -5.27 10.26
C ARG A 134 0.82 -6.31 9.20
N TYR A 135 0.82 -7.60 9.58
CA TYR A 135 1.12 -8.67 8.64
C TYR A 135 -0.02 -8.79 7.59
N PRO A 136 0.29 -8.63 6.29
CA PRO A 136 -0.74 -8.66 5.26
C PRO A 136 -1.11 -10.10 4.89
N LEU A 137 -2.36 -10.29 4.50
CA LEU A 137 -2.79 -11.47 3.76
C LEU A 137 -2.51 -11.27 2.26
N MET A 138 -2.31 -12.35 1.50
CA MET A 138 -2.10 -12.26 0.05
C MET A 138 -3.20 -11.47 -0.67
N LYS A 139 -4.47 -11.66 -0.27
CA LYS A 139 -5.59 -10.87 -0.82
C LYS A 139 -5.48 -9.37 -0.55
N GLU A 140 -4.92 -8.97 0.60
CA GLU A 140 -4.73 -7.56 0.94
C GLU A 140 -3.60 -6.94 0.13
N ILE A 141 -2.51 -7.70 -0.11
CA ILE A 141 -1.44 -7.30 -1.04
C ILE A 141 -2.01 -7.11 -2.45
N LYS A 142 -2.85 -8.06 -2.90
CA LYS A 142 -3.52 -7.97 -4.21
C LYS A 142 -4.39 -6.71 -4.32
N GLU A 143 -5.16 -6.39 -3.29
CA GLU A 143 -5.98 -5.17 -3.25
C GLU A 143 -5.13 -3.90 -3.29
N MET A 144 -4.04 -3.84 -2.54
CA MET A 144 -3.11 -2.71 -2.57
C MET A 144 -2.53 -2.49 -3.96
N TYR A 145 -2.13 -3.56 -4.67
CA TYR A 145 -1.67 -3.48 -6.06
C TYR A 145 -2.75 -2.98 -7.02
N LEU A 146 -3.97 -3.52 -6.92
CA LEU A 146 -5.10 -3.09 -7.75
C LEU A 146 -5.44 -1.61 -7.51
N ASN A 147 -5.47 -1.18 -6.25
CA ASN A 147 -5.71 0.21 -5.89
C ASN A 147 -4.61 1.15 -6.44
N ALA A 148 -3.34 0.73 -6.38
CA ALA A 148 -2.24 1.49 -6.96
C ALA A 148 -2.28 1.52 -8.49
N TYR A 149 -2.81 0.48 -9.14
CA TYR A 149 -2.94 0.43 -10.59
C TYR A 149 -4.08 1.31 -11.11
N TYR A 150 -5.27 1.26 -10.46
CA TYR A 150 -6.47 1.97 -10.93
C TYR A 150 -6.66 3.36 -10.30
N GLY A 151 -5.92 3.72 -9.27
CA GLY A 151 -5.99 5.03 -8.62
C GLY A 151 -7.18 5.22 -7.67
N GLY A 152 -7.86 4.15 -7.28
CA GLY A 152 -9.03 4.17 -6.40
C GLY A 152 -8.84 3.33 -5.15
N TYR A 153 -9.57 3.64 -4.07
CA TYR A 153 -9.73 2.71 -2.96
C TYR A 153 -10.89 1.76 -3.28
N ILE A 154 -10.57 0.62 -3.84
CA ILE A 154 -11.58 -0.43 -4.10
C ILE A 154 -11.80 -1.17 -2.78
N SER A 155 -12.88 -0.82 -2.06
CA SER A 155 -13.31 -1.61 -0.91
C SER A 155 -13.69 -3.03 -1.36
N MET A 156 -13.36 -4.05 -0.56
CA MET A 156 -13.65 -5.48 -0.83
C MET A 156 -15.10 -5.78 -1.29
N ARG A 157 -16.06 -4.91 -0.97
CA ARG A 157 -17.46 -5.06 -1.41
C ARG A 157 -17.68 -4.82 -2.91
N ALA A 158 -16.77 -4.11 -3.59
CA ALA A 158 -16.89 -3.81 -5.03
C ALA A 158 -16.10 -4.77 -5.93
N SER A 159 -15.09 -5.46 -5.41
CA SER A 159 -14.22 -6.37 -6.19
C SER A 159 -14.97 -7.56 -6.80
N SER A 160 -15.97 -8.11 -6.11
CA SER A 160 -16.76 -9.23 -6.63
C SER A 160 -17.62 -8.84 -7.85
N THR A 161 -18.05 -7.58 -7.92
CA THR A 161 -18.91 -7.07 -9.00
C THR A 161 -18.11 -6.67 -10.24
N LEU A 162 -16.88 -6.20 -10.10
CA LEU A 162 -16.00 -5.84 -11.23
C LEU A 162 -15.44 -7.07 -11.96
N LEU A 163 -15.06 -8.10 -11.21
CA LEU A 163 -14.57 -9.36 -11.78
C LEU A 163 -15.68 -10.20 -12.42
N SER A 164 -16.92 -10.10 -11.93
CA SER A 164 -18.08 -10.82 -12.50
C SER A 164 -18.59 -10.21 -13.81
N ARG A 165 -18.46 -8.89 -14.01
CA ARG A 165 -18.92 -8.22 -15.24
C ARG A 165 -18.04 -8.48 -16.46
N ARG A 166 -16.81 -9.02 -16.32
CA ARG A 166 -15.90 -9.31 -17.43
C ARG A 166 -15.88 -10.77 -17.89
N ARG A 167 -16.62 -11.67 -17.25
CA ARG A 167 -16.76 -13.08 -17.72
C ARG A 167 -17.77 -13.29 -18.85
N TYR A 168 -18.47 -12.24 -19.28
CA TYR A 168 -19.52 -12.30 -20.30
C TYR A 168 -19.35 -11.23 -21.39
N ARG A 169 -18.12 -11.03 -21.88
CA ARG A 169 -17.89 -10.35 -23.16
C ARG A 169 -16.79 -11.06 -23.92
#